data_7bb03339e344281650ff9eff2dc3f384
#
_entry.id   7bb03339e344281650ff9eff2dc3f384
#
_cell.length_a   1.000
_cell.length_b   1.000
_cell.length_c   1.000
_cell.angle_alpha   90.00
_cell.angle_beta   90.00
_cell.angle_gamma   90.00
#
_symmetry.space_group_name_H-M   'P 1'
#
loop_
_entity.id
_entity.type
_entity.pdbx_description
1 polymer ?
#
loop_
_entity_poly.entity_id
_entity_poly.type
_entity_poly.pdbx_seq_one_letter_code
_entity_poly.pdbx_strand_id
1 'polypeptide(L)'
;MSDVPFCSSENACTEGGEQTNGCEPVCINVSRIYDSCGAKDCLSNLPVMFTEANQKIIDGACSVKISNVRIITSTVEVEPVAFHRGFYSVDMMYYFAVTVEAYTAAGAIPETVTGLAMYGKRVVLYGGEGCVKSFSSDKDVVCDTSDSDCPCKYPYCLPRATVQISNPMALSANLQDYNNANPITVCRTFPNCVIDYLDGEPAQPETQRVLVTIGIFTITRLERDVQILSLIHISEPTR
;
A
#
# COMPACT_ATOMS: atom_id res chain seq x y z
N MET A 1 43.06 -2.65 28.93
CA MET A 1 42.12 -3.51 29.69
C MET A 1 41.02 -2.55 30.12
N SER A 2 39.98 -2.49 29.33
CA SER A 2 38.83 -1.60 29.55
C SER A 2 37.64 -2.48 29.92
N ASP A 3 37.16 -2.26 31.13
CA ASP A 3 36.03 -2.95 31.71
C ASP A 3 34.77 -2.67 30.92
N VAL A 4 34.19 -3.70 30.38
CA VAL A 4 32.85 -3.70 29.79
C VAL A 4 31.87 -3.88 30.96
N PRO A 5 30.90 -2.97 31.18
CA PRO A 5 29.92 -3.16 32.24
C PRO A 5 28.99 -4.33 31.86
N PHE A 6 29.09 -5.39 32.62
CA PHE A 6 28.17 -6.51 32.59
C PHE A 6 26.87 -6.03 33.25
N CYS A 7 25.78 -5.98 32.51
CA CYS A 7 24.45 -5.79 33.08
C CYS A 7 24.06 -7.04 33.86
N SER A 8 24.30 -7.02 35.15
CA SER A 8 23.76 -8.00 36.07
C SER A 8 22.27 -7.74 36.28
N SER A 9 21.45 -8.66 35.85
CA SER A 9 20.01 -8.72 36.17
C SER A 9 19.83 -9.23 37.60
N GLU A 10 20.15 -8.41 38.59
CA GLU A 10 19.74 -8.62 39.98
C GLU A 10 18.87 -7.46 40.40
N ASN A 11 17.58 -7.63 40.31
CA ASN A 11 16.60 -6.97 41.17
C ASN A 11 15.44 -7.94 41.40
N ALA A 12 15.61 -8.75 42.45
CA ALA A 12 14.91 -8.57 43.70
C ALA A 12 13.38 -8.57 43.56
N CYS A 13 12.81 -9.76 43.33
CA CYS A 13 11.46 -10.04 43.83
C CYS A 13 11.59 -10.26 45.33
N THR A 14 11.20 -9.26 46.13
CA THR A 14 11.01 -9.38 47.55
C THR A 14 9.99 -10.47 47.86
N GLU A 15 10.37 -11.33 48.78
CA GLU A 15 9.59 -12.40 49.34
C GLU A 15 8.25 -11.89 49.90
N GLY A 16 7.18 -12.39 49.32
CA GLY A 16 5.82 -12.35 49.81
C GLY A 16 5.12 -13.56 49.23
N GLY A 17 5.12 -14.67 50.00
CA GLY A 17 4.60 -15.91 49.53
C GLY A 17 3.11 -15.89 49.23
N GLU A 18 2.81 -16.03 47.95
CA GLU A 18 1.61 -16.69 47.46
C GLU A 18 2.04 -17.49 46.24
N GLN A 19 1.86 -18.79 46.30
CA GLN A 19 2.03 -19.71 45.17
C GLN A 19 0.99 -19.36 44.11
N THR A 20 1.33 -18.42 43.25
CA THR A 20 0.58 -18.19 42.02
C THR A 20 0.96 -19.27 41.01
N ASN A 21 0.00 -20.10 40.70
CA ASN A 21 0.08 -21.13 39.67
C ASN A 21 0.80 -20.58 38.41
N GLY A 22 2.02 -21.03 38.19
CA GLY A 22 2.69 -21.27 36.92
C GLY A 22 2.54 -20.27 35.74
N CYS A 23 2.21 -19.01 35.97
CA CYS A 23 2.22 -17.99 34.89
C CYS A 23 3.60 -17.32 34.86
N GLU A 24 4.41 -17.68 33.89
CA GLU A 24 5.69 -17.05 33.64
C GLU A 24 5.51 -15.85 32.73
N PRO A 25 6.06 -14.67 33.08
CA PRO A 25 5.97 -13.51 32.20
C PRO A 25 6.83 -13.73 30.95
N VAL A 26 6.22 -13.63 29.76
CA VAL A 26 6.90 -13.77 28.49
C VAL A 26 6.86 -12.45 27.74
N CYS A 27 8.00 -12.04 27.21
CA CYS A 27 8.11 -10.88 26.36
C CYS A 27 7.77 -11.26 24.92
N ILE A 28 6.80 -10.59 24.33
CA ILE A 28 6.31 -10.84 22.98
C ILE A 28 6.50 -9.59 22.12
N ASN A 29 7.07 -9.77 20.94
CA ASN A 29 7.13 -8.71 19.94
C ASN A 29 5.83 -8.70 19.13
N VAL A 30 5.14 -7.57 19.12
CA VAL A 30 3.87 -7.39 18.41
C VAL A 30 3.86 -6.06 17.66
N SER A 31 3.09 -6.02 16.56
CA SER A 31 2.80 -4.76 15.88
C SER A 31 1.60 -4.10 16.53
N ARG A 32 1.83 -2.94 17.16
CA ARG A 32 0.77 -2.09 17.71
C ARG A 32 0.25 -1.14 16.65
N ILE A 33 -1.06 -1.16 16.42
CA ILE A 33 -1.74 -0.17 15.59
C ILE A 33 -1.90 1.11 16.43
N TYR A 34 -1.40 2.22 15.92
CA TYR A 34 -1.51 3.53 16.57
C TYR A 34 -2.76 4.27 16.12
N ASP A 35 -3.06 4.20 14.82
CA ASP A 35 -4.22 4.84 14.24
C ASP A 35 -4.66 4.12 12.97
N SER A 36 -5.93 4.24 12.60
CA SER A 36 -6.49 3.65 11.40
C SER A 36 -7.63 4.48 10.82
N CYS A 37 -7.73 4.51 9.50
CA CYS A 37 -8.78 5.18 8.76
C CYS A 37 -9.43 4.21 7.78
N GLY A 38 -10.74 4.02 7.91
CA GLY A 38 -11.55 3.28 6.93
C GLY A 38 -12.28 4.26 6.01
N ALA A 39 -12.26 4.00 4.70
CA ALA A 39 -12.92 4.85 3.72
C ALA A 39 -13.67 4.02 2.68
N LYS A 40 -14.84 4.53 2.28
CA LYS A 40 -15.62 4.05 1.14
C LYS A 40 -15.62 5.15 0.09
N ASP A 41 -14.94 4.89 -1.01
CA ASP A 41 -14.74 5.88 -2.06
C ASP A 41 -15.45 5.43 -3.33
N CYS A 42 -16.10 6.38 -3.99
CA CYS A 42 -16.63 6.25 -5.34
C CYS A 42 -15.72 7.08 -6.25
N LEU A 43 -14.87 6.40 -7.00
CA LEU A 43 -13.88 7.00 -7.87
C LEU A 43 -14.52 7.27 -9.23
N SER A 44 -15.02 8.48 -9.42
CA SER A 44 -15.75 8.85 -10.64
C SER A 44 -14.81 9.35 -11.72
N ASN A 45 -15.12 8.99 -12.97
CA ASN A 45 -14.44 9.48 -14.16
C ASN A 45 -12.92 9.25 -14.16
N LEU A 46 -12.48 8.09 -13.67
CA LEU A 46 -11.07 7.70 -13.79
C LEU A 46 -10.73 7.39 -15.25
N PRO A 47 -9.73 8.05 -15.82
CA PRO A 47 -9.26 7.71 -17.17
C PRO A 47 -8.59 6.34 -17.16
N VAL A 48 -8.91 5.54 -18.17
CA VAL A 48 -8.28 4.25 -18.42
C VAL A 48 -7.27 4.42 -19.55
N MET A 49 -6.04 4.01 -19.30
CA MET A 49 -4.96 3.97 -20.29
C MET A 49 -4.83 2.54 -20.82
N PHE A 50 -4.70 2.41 -22.10
CA PHE A 50 -4.54 1.13 -22.78
C PHE A 50 -3.14 1.03 -23.40
N THR A 51 -2.69 -0.17 -23.72
CA THR A 51 -1.54 -0.37 -24.61
C THR A 51 -1.90 0.13 -26.01
N GLU A 52 -0.90 0.45 -26.83
CA GLU A 52 -1.12 0.97 -28.19
C GLU A 52 -2.07 0.06 -29.02
N ALA A 53 -1.92 -1.26 -28.90
CA ALA A 53 -2.78 -2.22 -29.59
C ALA A 53 -4.24 -2.13 -29.13
N ASN A 54 -4.47 -2.08 -27.81
CA ASN A 54 -5.82 -2.00 -27.24
C ASN A 54 -6.45 -0.62 -27.44
N GLN A 55 -5.65 0.45 -27.51
CA GLN A 55 -6.14 1.79 -27.78
C GLN A 55 -6.76 1.89 -29.19
N LYS A 56 -6.17 1.25 -30.19
CA LYS A 56 -6.72 1.20 -31.55
C LYS A 56 -8.10 0.56 -31.60
N ILE A 57 -8.37 -0.45 -30.73
CA ILE A 57 -9.70 -1.06 -30.61
C ILE A 57 -10.69 -0.06 -30.00
N ILE A 58 -10.28 0.67 -28.97
CA ILE A 58 -11.10 1.70 -28.32
C ILE A 58 -11.42 2.83 -29.27
N ASP A 59 -10.43 3.30 -30.07
CA ASP A 59 -10.63 4.39 -31.03
C ASP A 59 -11.62 4.02 -32.16
N GLY A 60 -11.81 2.73 -32.44
CA GLY A 60 -12.83 2.21 -33.36
C GLY A 60 -14.18 1.88 -32.72
N ALA A 61 -14.32 2.05 -31.40
CA ALA A 61 -15.54 1.66 -30.68
C ALA A 61 -16.61 2.78 -30.72
N CYS A 62 -17.87 2.38 -30.84
CA CYS A 62 -19.02 3.28 -30.68
C CYS A 62 -19.54 3.34 -29.25
N SER A 63 -19.30 2.31 -28.45
CA SER A 63 -19.67 2.25 -27.03
C SER A 63 -18.81 1.25 -26.28
N VAL A 64 -18.72 1.45 -24.97
CA VAL A 64 -17.96 0.58 -24.08
C VAL A 64 -18.79 0.19 -22.87
N LYS A 65 -18.52 -1.00 -22.33
CA LYS A 65 -19.12 -1.48 -21.09
C LYS A 65 -18.04 -2.05 -20.20
N ILE A 66 -18.05 -1.69 -18.92
CA ILE A 66 -17.12 -2.26 -17.96
C ILE A 66 -17.54 -3.68 -17.62
N SER A 67 -16.61 -4.62 -17.73
CA SER A 67 -16.84 -6.03 -17.43
C SER A 67 -16.27 -6.40 -16.07
N ASN A 68 -15.02 -5.99 -15.79
CA ASN A 68 -14.34 -6.34 -14.55
C ASN A 68 -13.35 -5.28 -14.11
N VAL A 69 -13.11 -5.20 -12.80
CA VAL A 69 -12.05 -4.36 -12.20
C VAL A 69 -11.31 -5.18 -11.17
N ARG A 70 -9.99 -5.12 -11.21
CA ARG A 70 -9.11 -5.78 -10.23
C ARG A 70 -8.02 -4.82 -9.80
N ILE A 71 -7.58 -4.90 -8.56
CA ILE A 71 -6.38 -4.20 -8.14
C ILE A 71 -5.15 -5.03 -8.52
N ILE A 72 -4.18 -4.39 -9.18
CA ILE A 72 -2.90 -5.01 -9.54
C ILE A 72 -1.95 -4.86 -8.35
N THR A 73 -1.75 -3.61 -7.93
CA THR A 73 -0.84 -3.26 -6.84
C THR A 73 -1.21 -1.90 -6.26
N SER A 74 -0.55 -1.55 -5.16
CA SER A 74 -0.59 -0.22 -4.57
C SER A 74 0.79 0.15 -4.07
N THR A 75 1.23 1.38 -4.32
CA THR A 75 2.40 1.95 -3.65
C THR A 75 1.94 2.73 -2.44
N VAL A 76 2.74 2.66 -1.36
CA VAL A 76 2.44 3.32 -0.09
C VAL A 76 3.71 4.01 0.40
N GLU A 77 3.62 5.31 0.60
CA GLU A 77 4.72 6.13 1.11
C GLU A 77 4.29 6.80 2.40
N VAL A 78 5.22 6.93 3.35
CA VAL A 78 4.96 7.54 4.65
C VAL A 78 5.94 8.69 4.86
N GLU A 79 5.40 9.87 5.14
CA GLU A 79 6.18 11.06 5.41
C GLU A 79 5.74 11.72 6.72
N PRO A 80 6.67 12.26 7.53
CA PRO A 80 6.30 13.01 8.72
C PRO A 80 5.62 14.33 8.34
N VAL A 81 4.53 14.66 9.02
CA VAL A 81 3.86 15.96 8.82
C VAL A 81 4.68 17.07 9.52
N ALA A 82 5.06 18.09 8.74
CA ALA A 82 5.82 19.22 9.26
C ALA A 82 5.07 19.90 10.44
N PHE A 83 5.80 20.22 11.50
CA PHE A 83 5.30 20.88 12.71
C PHE A 83 4.26 20.11 13.54
N HIS A 84 3.89 18.89 13.15
CA HIS A 84 2.95 18.02 13.87
C HIS A 84 3.63 16.72 14.27
N ARG A 85 4.23 16.72 15.48
CA ARG A 85 4.93 15.53 15.98
C ARG A 85 3.99 14.35 16.14
N GLY A 86 4.44 13.18 15.72
CA GLY A 86 3.69 11.92 15.80
C GLY A 86 2.64 11.73 14.72
N PHE A 87 2.40 12.73 13.85
CA PHE A 87 1.52 12.60 12.70
C PHE A 87 2.30 12.36 11.42
N TYR A 88 1.77 11.50 10.58
CA TYR A 88 2.38 11.10 9.32
C TYR A 88 1.36 11.16 8.20
N SER A 89 1.80 11.66 7.06
CA SER A 89 1.09 11.57 5.80
C SER A 89 1.34 10.20 5.20
N VAL A 90 0.29 9.50 4.83
CA VAL A 90 0.35 8.24 4.08
C VAL A 90 -0.16 8.51 2.68
N ASP A 91 0.73 8.47 1.70
CA ASP A 91 0.44 8.64 0.29
C ASP A 91 0.31 7.28 -0.37
N MET A 92 -0.82 7.04 -0.99
CA MET A 92 -1.15 5.78 -1.63
C MET A 92 -1.49 6.00 -3.09
N MET A 93 -0.91 5.19 -3.98
CA MET A 93 -1.31 5.13 -5.38
C MET A 93 -1.83 3.74 -5.69
N TYR A 94 -3.06 3.66 -6.14
CA TYR A 94 -3.72 2.40 -6.52
C TYR A 94 -3.67 2.21 -8.03
N TYR A 95 -3.37 0.99 -8.46
CA TYR A 95 -3.29 0.59 -9.86
C TYR A 95 -4.34 -0.49 -10.13
N PHE A 96 -5.35 -0.13 -10.94
CA PHE A 96 -6.47 -1.02 -11.27
C PHE A 96 -6.35 -1.53 -12.69
N ALA A 97 -6.44 -2.85 -12.87
CA ALA A 97 -6.72 -3.44 -14.16
C ALA A 97 -8.23 -3.33 -14.42
N VAL A 98 -8.59 -2.65 -15.47
CA VAL A 98 -9.98 -2.44 -15.89
C VAL A 98 -10.19 -3.17 -17.20
N THR A 99 -11.10 -4.14 -17.18
CA THR A 99 -11.51 -4.86 -18.38
C THR A 99 -12.81 -4.28 -18.93
N VAL A 100 -12.80 -3.88 -20.18
CA VAL A 100 -13.94 -3.31 -20.88
C VAL A 100 -14.27 -4.11 -22.12
N GLU A 101 -15.55 -4.17 -22.45
CA GLU A 101 -16.10 -4.68 -23.70
C GLU A 101 -16.32 -3.51 -24.64
N ALA A 102 -15.64 -3.48 -25.78
CA ALA A 102 -15.73 -2.45 -26.80
C ALA A 102 -16.64 -2.93 -27.95
N TYR A 103 -17.64 -2.14 -28.29
CA TYR A 103 -18.63 -2.43 -29.34
C TYR A 103 -18.40 -1.49 -30.51
N THR A 104 -18.15 -2.03 -31.70
CA THR A 104 -17.96 -1.26 -32.94
C THR A 104 -19.28 -0.92 -33.64
N ALA A 105 -20.35 -1.68 -33.41
CA ALA A 105 -21.68 -1.41 -33.90
C ALA A 105 -22.75 -2.04 -32.99
N ALA A 106 -23.98 -1.57 -33.12
CA ALA A 106 -25.10 -2.14 -32.39
C ALA A 106 -25.31 -3.62 -32.80
N GLY A 107 -25.24 -4.55 -31.84
CA GLY A 107 -25.37 -5.98 -32.07
C GLY A 107 -24.10 -6.69 -32.54
N ALA A 108 -22.97 -6.00 -32.64
CA ALA A 108 -21.67 -6.62 -32.88
C ALA A 108 -21.19 -7.40 -31.65
N ILE A 109 -20.39 -8.43 -31.90
CA ILE A 109 -19.69 -9.14 -30.81
C ILE A 109 -18.65 -8.19 -30.26
N PRO A 110 -18.62 -7.92 -28.91
CA PRO A 110 -17.67 -7.01 -28.33
C PRO A 110 -16.25 -7.58 -28.32
N GLU A 111 -15.29 -6.71 -28.50
CA GLU A 111 -13.89 -7.03 -28.21
C GLU A 111 -13.58 -6.69 -26.75
N THR A 112 -12.93 -7.63 -26.06
CA THR A 112 -12.56 -7.45 -24.66
C THR A 112 -11.14 -6.94 -24.58
N VAL A 113 -10.95 -5.77 -23.98
CA VAL A 113 -9.65 -5.14 -23.79
C VAL A 113 -9.42 -4.81 -22.33
N THR A 114 -8.16 -4.87 -21.89
CA THR A 114 -7.77 -4.51 -20.54
C THR A 114 -6.87 -3.28 -20.56
N GLY A 115 -7.17 -2.35 -19.69
CA GLY A 115 -6.39 -1.12 -19.50
C GLY A 115 -6.10 -0.85 -18.03
N LEU A 116 -5.35 0.22 -17.77
CA LEU A 116 -4.91 0.68 -16.48
C LEU A 116 -5.69 1.94 -16.06
N ALA A 117 -6.31 1.89 -14.89
CA ALA A 117 -6.77 3.09 -14.18
C ALA A 117 -5.93 3.30 -12.92
N MET A 118 -5.66 4.56 -12.58
CA MET A 118 -4.89 4.92 -11.40
C MET A 118 -5.64 5.89 -10.52
N TYR A 119 -5.42 5.77 -9.21
CA TYR A 119 -5.99 6.71 -8.24
C TYR A 119 -5.04 6.94 -7.07
N GLY A 120 -4.71 8.22 -6.83
CA GLY A 120 -3.90 8.65 -5.70
C GLY A 120 -4.77 9.11 -4.53
N LYS A 121 -4.39 8.70 -3.32
CA LYS A 121 -5.05 9.09 -2.08
C LYS A 121 -4.03 9.40 -1.00
N ARG A 122 -4.28 10.47 -0.25
CA ARG A 122 -3.49 10.87 0.91
C ARG A 122 -4.37 10.87 2.16
N VAL A 123 -3.84 10.32 3.25
CA VAL A 123 -4.44 10.40 4.58
C VAL A 123 -3.39 10.81 5.60
N VAL A 124 -3.80 11.48 6.68
CA VAL A 124 -2.92 11.82 7.78
C VAL A 124 -3.37 11.03 9.00
N LEU A 125 -2.44 10.29 9.60
CA LEU A 125 -2.70 9.41 10.73
C LEU A 125 -1.66 9.66 11.84
N TYR A 126 -2.02 9.35 13.06
CA TYR A 126 -1.12 9.38 14.20
C TYR A 126 -0.32 8.08 14.28
N GLY A 127 0.99 8.16 14.22
CA GLY A 127 1.91 7.00 14.28
C GLY A 127 2.85 7.01 15.48
N GLY A 128 2.58 7.88 16.49
CA GLY A 128 3.40 8.02 17.68
C GLY A 128 4.69 8.80 17.46
N GLU A 129 5.23 9.36 18.53
CA GLU A 129 6.46 10.18 18.52
C GLU A 129 7.75 9.35 18.71
N GLY A 130 7.63 8.04 18.91
CA GLY A 130 8.75 7.17 19.23
C GLY A 130 9.76 7.04 18.09
N CYS A 131 11.03 7.24 18.42
CA CYS A 131 12.16 6.95 17.55
C CYS A 131 13.00 5.83 18.18
N VAL A 132 12.66 4.57 17.87
CA VAL A 132 13.43 3.41 18.31
C VAL A 132 14.22 2.88 17.12
N LYS A 133 15.55 2.82 17.28
CA LYS A 133 16.42 2.15 16.29
C LYS A 133 16.62 0.71 16.75
N SER A 134 16.29 -0.24 15.90
CA SER A 134 16.52 -1.66 16.16
C SER A 134 17.68 -2.15 15.30
N PHE A 135 18.65 -2.78 15.93
CA PHE A 135 19.76 -3.45 15.26
C PHE A 135 19.62 -4.95 15.52
N SER A 136 19.75 -5.76 14.48
CA SER A 136 19.65 -7.22 14.57
C SER A 136 20.89 -7.86 13.96
N SER A 137 21.34 -8.95 14.56
CA SER A 137 22.44 -9.75 14.03
C SER A 137 22.08 -10.52 12.76
N ASP A 138 20.76 -10.71 12.50
CA ASP A 138 20.27 -11.53 11.40
C ASP A 138 20.11 -10.77 10.07
N LYS A 139 20.27 -9.46 10.13
CA LYS A 139 20.21 -8.62 8.93
C LYS A 139 21.61 -8.27 8.52
N ASP A 140 22.04 -8.83 7.41
CA ASP A 140 23.13 -8.25 6.63
C ASP A 140 22.70 -6.84 6.22
N VAL A 141 22.96 -5.88 7.10
CA VAL A 141 22.94 -4.48 6.72
C VAL A 141 24.15 -4.28 5.85
N VAL A 142 24.02 -4.63 4.59
CA VAL A 142 24.94 -4.20 3.55
C VAL A 142 24.71 -2.71 3.42
N CYS A 143 25.40 -1.93 4.27
CA CYS A 143 25.74 -0.58 3.91
C CYS A 143 26.73 -0.72 2.76
N ASP A 144 26.23 -0.64 1.52
CA ASP A 144 27.09 -0.44 0.37
C ASP A 144 27.84 0.87 0.60
N THR A 145 29.06 0.74 1.11
CA THR A 145 29.96 1.86 1.43
C THR A 145 30.58 2.49 0.18
N SER A 146 30.07 2.18 -1.01
CA SER A 146 30.58 2.72 -2.26
C SER A 146 29.91 4.04 -2.72
N ASP A 147 28.80 4.46 -2.09
CA ASP A 147 28.23 5.77 -2.34
C ASP A 147 28.37 6.64 -1.09
N SER A 148 29.21 7.66 -1.19
CA SER A 148 29.42 8.73 -0.22
C SER A 148 28.17 9.59 0.00
N ASP A 149 27.05 9.25 -0.62
CA ASP A 149 25.73 9.79 -0.48
C ASP A 149 24.75 8.69 -0.03
N CYS A 150 25.03 8.04 1.11
CA CYS A 150 23.95 7.39 1.84
C CYS A 150 23.15 8.51 2.50
N PRO A 151 22.12 9.08 1.87
CA PRO A 151 21.22 9.96 2.56
C PRO A 151 20.39 9.06 3.46
N CYS A 152 20.87 8.84 4.67
CA CYS A 152 19.95 8.58 5.77
C CYS A 152 19.05 9.82 5.87
N LYS A 153 18.27 10.03 4.82
CA LYS A 153 17.40 11.20 4.58
C LYS A 153 16.38 11.38 5.69
N TYR A 154 16.19 10.34 6.51
CA TYR A 154 15.27 10.41 7.63
C TYR A 154 15.91 9.73 8.84
N PRO A 155 16.43 10.51 9.81
CA PRO A 155 16.89 9.97 11.10
C PRO A 155 15.74 9.44 11.97
N TYR A 156 14.55 9.32 11.40
CA TYR A 156 13.33 8.94 12.11
C TYR A 156 12.94 7.52 11.71
N CYS A 157 12.74 6.66 12.72
CA CYS A 157 12.05 5.41 12.51
C CYS A 157 10.61 5.70 12.14
N LEU A 158 10.31 5.68 10.86
CA LEU A 158 8.94 5.85 10.39
C LEU A 158 8.07 4.67 10.86
N PRO A 159 6.80 4.91 11.17
CA PRO A 159 5.85 3.83 11.37
C PRO A 159 5.65 3.08 10.06
N ARG A 160 5.27 1.82 10.14
CA ARG A 160 4.88 1.02 8.98
C ARG A 160 3.42 1.34 8.63
N ALA A 161 3.15 1.72 7.39
CA ALA A 161 1.81 1.87 6.89
C ALA A 161 1.35 0.56 6.22
N THR A 162 0.14 0.11 6.56
CA THR A 162 -0.50 -1.03 5.94
C THR A 162 -1.83 -0.58 5.36
N VAL A 163 -2.07 -0.91 4.09
CA VAL A 163 -3.31 -0.62 3.39
C VAL A 163 -4.00 -1.92 2.99
N GLN A 164 -5.22 -2.08 3.43
CA GLN A 164 -6.10 -3.19 3.04
C GLN A 164 -7.15 -2.65 2.09
N ILE A 165 -7.33 -3.31 0.95
CA ILE A 165 -8.24 -2.90 -0.10
C ILE A 165 -9.18 -4.06 -0.39
N SER A 166 -10.50 -3.81 -0.32
CA SER A 166 -11.49 -4.79 -0.76
C SER A 166 -11.47 -4.92 -2.28
N ASN A 167 -12.03 -6.01 -2.78
CA ASN A 167 -12.22 -6.15 -4.23
C ASN A 167 -13.00 -4.95 -4.77
N PRO A 168 -12.45 -4.22 -5.74
CA PRO A 168 -13.11 -3.06 -6.32
C PRO A 168 -14.38 -3.48 -7.08
N MET A 169 -15.38 -2.60 -7.07
CA MET A 169 -16.63 -2.80 -7.80
C MET A 169 -16.64 -1.94 -9.06
N ALA A 170 -16.90 -2.56 -10.20
CA ALA A 170 -17.14 -1.87 -11.45
C ALA A 170 -18.56 -1.26 -11.42
N LEU A 171 -18.68 0.07 -11.59
CA LEU A 171 -19.97 0.76 -11.55
C LEU A 171 -20.42 1.21 -12.93
N SER A 172 -19.59 1.93 -13.66
CA SER A 172 -19.90 2.40 -15.03
C SER A 172 -18.64 2.63 -15.85
N ALA A 173 -18.80 2.60 -17.17
CA ALA A 173 -17.80 3.06 -18.13
C ALA A 173 -18.47 3.96 -19.16
N ASN A 174 -17.79 5.02 -19.56
CA ASN A 174 -18.23 5.96 -20.58
C ASN A 174 -17.10 6.16 -21.59
N LEU A 175 -17.46 6.16 -22.87
CA LEU A 175 -16.58 6.53 -23.95
C LEU A 175 -16.72 8.03 -24.21
N GLN A 176 -15.61 8.73 -24.36
CA GLN A 176 -15.58 10.16 -24.58
C GLN A 176 -14.52 10.50 -25.63
N ASP A 177 -14.87 11.43 -26.52
CA ASP A 177 -13.90 11.98 -27.45
C ASP A 177 -12.75 12.65 -26.71
N TYR A 178 -11.55 12.33 -27.12
CA TYR A 178 -10.32 12.89 -26.55
C TYR A 178 -9.81 14.02 -27.44
N ASN A 179 -9.76 15.20 -26.88
CA ASN A 179 -9.03 16.32 -27.46
C ASN A 179 -7.84 16.62 -26.56
N ASN A 180 -6.68 16.85 -27.09
CA ASN A 180 -5.43 17.07 -26.37
C ASN A 180 -5.44 18.27 -25.39
N ALA A 181 -6.58 18.93 -25.18
CA ALA A 181 -6.71 20.07 -24.27
C ALA A 181 -6.48 19.71 -22.79
N ASN A 182 -6.73 18.46 -22.41
CA ASN A 182 -6.51 17.94 -21.05
C ASN A 182 -5.76 16.60 -21.12
N PRO A 183 -4.43 16.61 -21.26
CA PRO A 183 -3.66 15.38 -21.27
C PRO A 183 -3.82 14.62 -19.96
N ILE A 184 -3.91 13.31 -20.04
CA ILE A 184 -3.88 12.46 -18.85
C ILE A 184 -2.49 12.63 -18.23
N THR A 185 -2.43 13.04 -16.96
CA THR A 185 -1.17 13.10 -16.23
C THR A 185 -0.69 11.67 -16.01
N VAL A 186 0.22 11.22 -16.83
CA VAL A 186 0.81 9.88 -16.69
C VAL A 186 1.98 9.98 -15.73
N CYS A 187 1.97 9.13 -14.71
CA CYS A 187 3.17 8.84 -13.95
C CYS A 187 4.25 8.36 -14.93
N ARG A 188 5.42 8.99 -14.91
CA ARG A 188 6.50 8.64 -15.87
C ARG A 188 7.09 7.25 -15.64
N THR A 189 6.79 6.63 -14.50
CA THR A 189 7.34 5.32 -14.15
C THR A 189 6.24 4.47 -13.53
N PHE A 190 5.92 3.37 -14.18
CA PHE A 190 4.98 2.38 -13.66
C PHE A 190 5.75 1.28 -12.92
N PRO A 191 5.18 0.68 -11.86
CA PRO A 191 5.73 -0.53 -11.28
C PRO A 191 5.82 -1.65 -12.33
N ASN A 192 6.91 -2.42 -12.31
CA ASN A 192 7.12 -3.50 -13.29
C ASN A 192 5.95 -4.49 -13.33
N CYS A 193 5.35 -4.80 -12.19
CA CYS A 193 4.18 -5.69 -12.11
C CYS A 193 2.96 -5.15 -12.87
N VAL A 194 2.85 -3.83 -13.09
CA VAL A 194 1.78 -3.23 -13.90
C VAL A 194 2.06 -3.43 -15.39
N ILE A 195 3.31 -3.19 -15.81
CA ILE A 195 3.75 -3.39 -17.20
C ILE A 195 3.62 -4.86 -17.59
N ASP A 196 4.07 -5.77 -16.71
CA ASP A 196 3.98 -7.22 -16.91
C ASP A 196 2.52 -7.69 -17.02
N TYR A 197 1.62 -7.09 -16.21
CA TYR A 197 0.20 -7.45 -16.23
C TYR A 197 -0.52 -7.00 -17.51
N LEU A 198 -0.14 -5.85 -18.08
CA LEU A 198 -0.75 -5.28 -19.28
C LEU A 198 -0.13 -5.79 -20.58
N ASP A 199 0.97 -6.55 -20.49
CA ASP A 199 1.78 -6.99 -21.62
C ASP A 199 2.23 -5.81 -22.51
N GLY A 200 2.60 -4.70 -21.86
CA GLY A 200 3.11 -3.51 -22.51
C GLY A 200 2.94 -2.23 -21.70
N GLU A 201 3.55 -1.15 -22.19
CA GLU A 201 3.42 0.17 -21.55
C GLU A 201 2.07 0.82 -21.91
N PRO A 202 1.40 1.45 -20.92
CA PRO A 202 0.20 2.23 -21.18
C PRO A 202 0.51 3.44 -22.06
N ALA A 203 -0.26 3.59 -23.13
CA ALA A 203 -0.15 4.70 -24.08
C ALA A 203 -1.17 5.81 -23.77
N GLN A 204 -0.92 7.02 -24.31
CA GLN A 204 -1.90 8.09 -24.29
C GLN A 204 -3.02 7.78 -25.30
N PRO A 205 -4.27 8.16 -24.99
CA PRO A 205 -5.36 8.05 -25.95
C PRO A 205 -5.10 8.95 -27.18
N GLU A 206 -5.52 8.51 -28.35
CA GLU A 206 -5.39 9.26 -29.60
C GLU A 206 -6.67 10.05 -29.92
N THR A 207 -7.78 9.38 -30.08
CA THR A 207 -9.05 9.99 -30.47
C THR A 207 -10.16 9.81 -29.45
N GLN A 208 -10.15 8.70 -28.71
CA GLN A 208 -11.15 8.38 -27.73
C GLN A 208 -10.52 7.93 -26.42
N ARG A 209 -11.17 8.26 -25.30
CA ARG A 209 -10.79 7.80 -23.97
C ARG A 209 -11.95 7.12 -23.28
N VAL A 210 -11.63 6.15 -22.46
CA VAL A 210 -12.58 5.49 -21.57
C VAL A 210 -12.47 6.09 -20.19
N LEU A 211 -13.59 6.51 -19.64
CA LEU A 211 -13.72 6.96 -18.25
C LEU A 211 -14.53 5.94 -17.47
N VAL A 212 -14.01 5.49 -16.33
CA VAL A 212 -14.68 4.50 -15.49
C VAL A 212 -14.99 5.04 -14.12
N THR A 213 -16.06 4.51 -13.53
CA THR A 213 -16.40 4.76 -12.13
C THR A 213 -16.24 3.46 -11.35
N ILE A 214 -15.44 3.50 -10.29
CA ILE A 214 -15.06 2.35 -9.49
C ILE A 214 -15.42 2.61 -8.03
N GLY A 215 -16.09 1.67 -7.37
CA GLY A 215 -16.29 1.67 -5.94
C GLY A 215 -15.20 0.89 -5.23
N ILE A 216 -14.59 1.48 -4.19
CA ILE A 216 -13.57 0.80 -3.34
C ILE A 216 -13.86 1.01 -1.86
N PHE A 217 -13.43 0.04 -1.06
CA PHE A 217 -13.33 0.19 0.38
C PHE A 217 -11.89 -0.06 0.80
N THR A 218 -11.34 0.86 1.59
CA THR A 218 -9.95 0.80 2.04
C THR A 218 -9.85 0.99 3.54
N ILE A 219 -8.90 0.30 4.17
CA ILE A 219 -8.50 0.54 5.56
C ILE A 219 -7.01 0.82 5.54
N THR A 220 -6.62 2.01 5.96
CA THR A 220 -5.23 2.42 6.12
C THR A 220 -4.92 2.50 7.60
N ARG A 221 -3.80 1.93 8.02
CA ARG A 221 -3.35 1.94 9.42
C ARG A 221 -1.86 2.21 9.53
N LEU A 222 -1.46 2.87 10.62
CA LEU A 222 -0.07 3.03 11.02
C LEU A 222 0.23 2.12 12.20
N GLU A 223 1.33 1.41 12.11
CA GLU A 223 1.75 0.43 13.12
C GLU A 223 3.26 0.53 13.40
N ARG A 224 3.63 0.18 14.63
CA ARG A 224 5.03 0.03 15.06
C ARG A 224 5.19 -1.26 15.85
N ASP A 225 6.35 -1.84 15.73
CA ASP A 225 6.72 -3.00 16.53
C ASP A 225 7.01 -2.54 17.97
N VAL A 226 6.35 -3.19 18.91
CA VAL A 226 6.49 -2.96 20.35
C VAL A 226 6.66 -4.27 21.07
N GLN A 227 7.30 -4.21 22.24
CA GLN A 227 7.40 -5.35 23.13
C GLN A 227 6.33 -5.24 24.21
N ILE A 228 5.59 -6.29 24.41
CA ILE A 228 4.63 -6.43 25.51
C ILE A 228 5.03 -7.58 26.41
N LEU A 229 4.86 -7.37 27.71
CA LEU A 229 4.98 -8.44 28.68
C LEU A 229 3.59 -9.07 28.87
N SER A 230 3.49 -10.36 28.61
CA SER A 230 2.24 -11.10 28.76
C SER A 230 2.45 -12.27 29.74
N LEU A 231 1.47 -12.46 30.62
CA LEU A 231 1.40 -13.64 31.45
C LEU A 231 0.71 -14.73 30.63
N ILE A 232 1.50 -15.69 30.14
CA ILE A 232 0.98 -16.85 29.42
C ILE A 232 1.22 -18.12 30.22
N HIS A 233 0.23 -19.00 30.21
CA HIS A 233 0.36 -20.34 30.75
C HIS A 233 0.93 -21.23 29.64
N ILE A 234 2.21 -21.56 29.73
CA ILE A 234 2.84 -22.53 28.83
C ILE A 234 2.54 -23.92 29.41
N SER A 235 1.59 -24.60 28.80
CA SER A 235 1.42 -26.06 29.08
C SER A 235 2.38 -26.78 28.12
N GLU A 236 3.39 -27.43 28.68
CA GLU A 236 4.20 -28.38 27.94
C GLU A 236 3.31 -29.52 27.42
N PRO A 237 3.48 -29.93 26.14
CA PRO A 237 2.77 -31.12 25.67
C PRO A 237 3.25 -32.31 26.46
N THR A 238 2.37 -32.92 27.23
CA THR A 238 2.59 -34.21 27.91
C THR A 238 2.93 -35.25 26.85
N ARG A 239 4.15 -35.81 26.95
CA ARG A 239 4.57 -36.98 26.18
C ARG A 239 3.80 -38.22 26.56
#